data_c4f53c6bd5d4be6a283b2fb38e63e29b
#
_entry.id   c4f53c6bd5d4be6a283b2fb38e63e29b
#
_cell.length_a   1.000
_cell.length_b   1.000
_cell.length_c   1.000
_cell.angle_alpha   90.00
_cell.angle_beta   90.00
_cell.angle_gamma   90.00
#
_symmetry.space_group_name_H-M   'P 1'
#
loop_
_entity.id
_entity.type
_entity.pdbx_description
1 polymer ?
#
loop_
_entity_poly.entity_id
_entity_poly.type
_entity_poly.pdbx_seq_one_letter_code
_entity_poly.pdbx_strand_id
1 'polypeptide(L)'
;IGPSLGGMIALEWALREPELAGALVLIATTAQHSAQAIANSSCQRAAIRLDPEYKNGFYDSSQQPRQGLALARQLAFITYRSNIEFTERFNRNAGKQKDFAIQDYLQYQGQKFIERFDANSYIRLSQCMNSHDISVGFSSIESALQSIQQPTLVISLEHDQLYSYTEQAQLAEFIPNAEHELIPTQFGHDGFLIETKAMGDILHRFLNNKANNS
;
A
#
# COMPACT_ATOMS: atom_id res chain seq x y z
N ILE A 1 4.78 -3.59 13.42
CA ILE A 1 3.48 -3.47 12.74
C ILE A 1 3.68 -2.59 11.51
N GLY A 2 3.28 -3.06 10.34
CA GLY A 2 3.44 -2.32 9.11
C GLY A 2 2.28 -2.53 8.12
N PRO A 3 1.52 -1.48 7.73
CA PRO A 3 0.60 -1.54 6.62
C PRO A 3 1.30 -1.17 5.31
N SER A 4 0.92 -1.82 4.19
CA SER A 4 1.38 -1.53 2.84
C SER A 4 2.91 -1.47 2.75
N LEU A 5 3.53 -0.34 2.35
CA LEU A 5 4.99 -0.13 2.38
C LEU A 5 5.61 -0.42 3.77
N GLY A 6 4.89 -0.12 4.84
CA GLY A 6 5.35 -0.44 6.21
C GLY A 6 5.49 -1.94 6.43
N GLY A 7 4.64 -2.76 5.82
CA GLY A 7 4.73 -4.23 5.84
C GLY A 7 5.94 -4.74 5.04
N MET A 8 6.24 -4.13 3.89
CA MET A 8 7.46 -4.44 3.13
C MET A 8 8.71 -4.18 3.97
N ILE A 9 8.76 -3.04 4.67
CA ILE A 9 9.87 -2.71 5.58
C ILE A 9 9.96 -3.72 6.74
N ALA A 10 8.82 -4.12 7.30
CA ALA A 10 8.78 -5.11 8.39
C ALA A 10 9.30 -6.48 7.94
N LEU A 11 8.97 -6.92 6.73
CA LEU A 11 9.51 -8.17 6.13
C LEU A 11 11.02 -8.08 5.94
N GLU A 12 11.54 -6.99 5.39
CA GLU A 12 12.98 -6.79 5.23
C GLU A 12 13.73 -6.82 6.58
N TRP A 13 13.16 -6.23 7.61
CA TRP A 13 13.74 -6.27 8.96
C TRP A 13 13.71 -7.68 9.55
N ALA A 14 12.61 -8.40 9.39
CA ALA A 14 12.52 -9.77 9.88
C ALA A 14 13.54 -10.72 9.24
N LEU A 15 13.87 -10.49 7.97
CA LEU A 15 14.83 -11.29 7.22
C LEU A 15 16.28 -10.91 7.51
N ARG A 16 16.58 -9.61 7.71
CA ARG A 16 17.95 -9.10 7.86
C ARG A 16 18.39 -9.00 9.30
N GLU A 17 17.46 -8.73 10.20
CA GLU A 17 17.71 -8.50 11.62
C GLU A 17 16.66 -9.23 12.47
N PRO A 18 16.62 -10.58 12.42
CA PRO A 18 15.55 -11.38 13.00
C PRO A 18 15.38 -11.17 14.51
N GLU A 19 16.44 -10.78 15.22
CA GLU A 19 16.41 -10.55 16.66
C GLU A 19 15.75 -9.22 17.09
N LEU A 20 15.50 -8.30 16.13
CA LEU A 20 14.95 -6.97 16.44
C LEU A 20 13.45 -7.00 16.77
N ALA A 21 12.72 -7.97 16.25
CA ALA A 21 11.27 -8.02 16.42
C ALA A 21 10.84 -9.35 17.05
N GLY A 22 10.15 -9.27 18.18
CA GLY A 22 9.56 -10.44 18.85
C GLY A 22 8.31 -10.97 18.14
N ALA A 23 7.64 -10.16 17.33
CA ALA A 23 6.49 -10.53 16.51
C ALA A 23 6.31 -9.56 15.34
N LEU A 24 5.60 -9.99 14.30
CA LEU A 24 5.28 -9.18 13.11
C LEU A 24 3.77 -9.01 12.96
N VAL A 25 3.37 -7.84 12.48
CA VAL A 25 2.01 -7.63 11.96
C VAL A 25 2.12 -6.99 10.58
N LEU A 26 1.68 -7.73 9.58
CA LEU A 26 1.74 -7.40 8.16
C LEU A 26 0.32 -7.12 7.67
N ILE A 27 0.04 -5.90 7.22
CA ILE A 27 -1.32 -5.46 6.85
C ILE A 27 -1.33 -5.00 5.41
N ALA A 28 -2.19 -5.57 4.57
CA ALA A 28 -2.36 -5.14 3.18
C ALA A 28 -1.02 -4.94 2.44
N THR A 29 -0.15 -5.94 2.50
CA THR A 29 1.22 -5.89 1.96
C THR A 29 1.54 -7.15 1.16
N THR A 30 2.71 -7.21 0.55
CA THR A 30 3.14 -8.29 -0.32
C THR A 30 4.61 -8.63 -0.12
N ALA A 31 5.03 -9.83 -0.52
CA ALA A 31 6.42 -10.28 -0.50
C ALA A 31 7.26 -9.66 -1.64
N GLN A 32 6.64 -9.32 -2.75
CA GLN A 32 7.28 -8.76 -3.93
C GLN A 32 6.33 -7.76 -4.61
N HIS A 33 6.85 -6.62 -5.02
CA HIS A 33 6.03 -5.65 -5.77
C HIS A 33 5.72 -6.21 -7.16
N SER A 34 4.44 -6.47 -7.44
CA SER A 34 4.01 -7.16 -8.65
C SER A 34 4.20 -6.33 -9.91
N ALA A 35 4.23 -6.99 -11.07
CA ALA A 35 4.31 -6.31 -12.36
C ALA A 35 3.16 -5.29 -12.55
N GLN A 36 1.94 -5.60 -12.07
CA GLN A 36 0.80 -4.69 -12.13
C GLN A 36 1.03 -3.45 -11.25
N ALA A 37 1.54 -3.62 -10.04
CA ALA A 37 1.85 -2.52 -9.13
C ALA A 37 3.00 -1.65 -9.68
N ILE A 38 4.03 -2.27 -10.28
CA ILE A 38 5.12 -1.58 -10.99
C ILE A 38 4.59 -0.76 -12.17
N ALA A 39 3.68 -1.32 -12.97
CA ALA A 39 3.07 -0.61 -14.10
C ALA A 39 2.30 0.63 -13.62
N ASN A 40 1.45 0.48 -12.60
CA ASN A 40 0.70 1.59 -12.02
C ASN A 40 1.63 2.70 -11.51
N SER A 41 2.64 2.35 -10.73
CA SER A 41 3.61 3.31 -10.18
C SER A 41 4.48 3.95 -11.27
N SER A 42 4.75 3.25 -12.37
CA SER A 42 5.46 3.81 -13.53
C SER A 42 4.65 4.89 -14.22
N CYS A 43 3.34 4.72 -14.42
CA CYS A 43 2.44 5.74 -14.95
C CYS A 43 2.38 6.97 -14.04
N GLN A 44 2.32 6.76 -12.73
CA GLN A 44 2.33 7.85 -11.75
C GLN A 44 3.63 8.67 -11.81
N ARG A 45 4.79 8.01 -11.87
CA ARG A 45 6.09 8.71 -12.04
C ARG A 45 6.21 9.41 -13.39
N ALA A 46 5.66 8.82 -14.45
CA ALA A 46 5.63 9.45 -15.77
C ALA A 46 4.80 10.74 -15.74
N ALA A 47 3.63 10.75 -15.09
CA ALA A 47 2.82 11.95 -14.93
C ALA A 47 3.60 13.10 -14.27
N ILE A 48 4.37 12.80 -13.20
CA ILE A 48 5.21 13.80 -12.54
C ILE A 48 6.32 14.31 -13.49
N ARG A 49 6.99 13.40 -14.20
CA ARG A 49 8.13 13.76 -15.07
C ARG A 49 7.73 14.54 -16.32
N LEU A 50 6.49 14.38 -16.80
CA LEU A 50 5.93 15.12 -17.93
C LEU A 50 5.49 16.53 -17.56
N ASP A 51 5.36 16.85 -16.29
CA ASP A 51 5.07 18.21 -15.84
C ASP A 51 6.26 19.13 -16.15
N PRO A 52 6.07 20.25 -16.86
CA PRO A 52 7.16 21.19 -17.21
C PRO A 52 7.93 21.71 -15.99
N GLU A 53 7.26 21.84 -14.84
CA GLU A 53 7.91 22.31 -13.60
C GLU A 53 8.77 21.24 -12.91
N TYR A 54 8.75 19.98 -13.38
CA TYR A 54 9.59 18.92 -12.81
C TYR A 54 11.10 19.18 -13.02
N LYS A 55 11.50 19.74 -14.17
CA LYS A 55 12.90 20.18 -14.46
C LYS A 55 13.94 19.10 -14.09
N ASN A 56 13.69 17.85 -14.45
CA ASN A 56 14.53 16.70 -14.10
C ASN A 56 14.78 16.51 -12.58
N GLY A 57 13.85 16.98 -11.74
CA GLY A 57 13.96 16.93 -10.29
C GLY A 57 14.63 18.17 -9.65
N PHE A 58 15.03 19.14 -10.46
CA PHE A 58 15.64 20.40 -10.01
C PHE A 58 14.62 21.53 -10.04
N TYR A 59 13.69 21.53 -9.10
CA TYR A 59 12.67 22.56 -8.92
C TYR A 59 12.77 23.18 -7.53
N ASP A 60 12.32 24.41 -7.42
CA ASP A 60 12.15 25.06 -6.12
C ASP A 60 10.91 24.50 -5.40
N SER A 61 10.97 24.34 -4.08
CA SER A 61 9.86 23.79 -3.29
C SER A 61 8.55 24.58 -3.46
N SER A 62 8.64 25.88 -3.76
CA SER A 62 7.48 26.74 -4.07
C SER A 62 6.93 26.52 -5.49
N GLN A 63 7.69 25.89 -6.38
CA GLN A 63 7.38 25.67 -7.79
C GLN A 63 7.46 24.18 -8.17
N GLN A 64 7.12 23.29 -7.25
CA GLN A 64 7.13 21.87 -7.56
C GLN A 64 6.13 21.51 -8.69
N PRO A 65 6.30 20.38 -9.39
CA PRO A 65 5.42 19.91 -10.48
C PRO A 65 4.04 19.51 -9.95
N ARG A 66 3.22 20.52 -9.61
CA ARG A 66 1.92 20.36 -8.93
C ARG A 66 0.90 19.59 -9.75
N GLN A 67 0.86 19.82 -11.07
CA GLN A 67 -0.09 19.15 -11.95
C GLN A 67 0.25 17.68 -12.11
N GLY A 68 1.52 17.36 -12.35
CA GLY A 68 2.00 16.00 -12.46
C GLY A 68 1.83 15.21 -11.16
N LEU A 69 2.14 15.83 -10.02
CA LEU A 69 1.96 15.21 -8.71
C LEU A 69 0.48 15.00 -8.37
N ALA A 70 -0.40 15.95 -8.70
CA ALA A 70 -1.84 15.79 -8.53
C ALA A 70 -2.39 14.64 -9.39
N LEU A 71 -1.96 14.54 -10.66
CA LEU A 71 -2.35 13.44 -11.55
C LEU A 71 -1.82 12.08 -11.05
N ALA A 72 -0.57 12.03 -10.58
CA ALA A 72 -0.02 10.81 -9.98
C ALA A 72 -0.87 10.33 -8.80
N ARG A 73 -1.33 11.25 -7.94
CA ARG A 73 -2.23 10.93 -6.83
C ARG A 73 -3.60 10.42 -7.29
N GLN A 74 -4.17 11.00 -8.34
CA GLN A 74 -5.43 10.53 -8.92
C GLN A 74 -5.29 9.09 -9.44
N LEU A 75 -4.21 8.79 -10.17
CA LEU A 75 -3.90 7.42 -10.64
C LEU A 75 -3.76 6.44 -9.47
N ALA A 76 -3.08 6.84 -8.38
CA ALA A 76 -2.95 6.01 -7.19
C ALA A 76 -4.33 5.69 -6.55
N PHE A 77 -5.23 6.67 -6.48
CA PHE A 77 -6.56 6.46 -5.89
C PHE A 77 -7.41 5.44 -6.63
N ILE A 78 -7.19 5.23 -7.93
CA ILE A 78 -7.87 4.19 -8.71
C ILE A 78 -7.53 2.79 -8.17
N THR A 79 -6.33 2.59 -7.64
CA THR A 79 -5.90 1.31 -7.06
C THR A 79 -6.11 1.22 -5.54
N TYR A 80 -6.27 2.35 -4.85
CA TYR A 80 -6.48 2.36 -3.40
C TYR A 80 -7.93 2.11 -3.00
N ARG A 81 -8.86 2.36 -3.92
CA ARG A 81 -10.30 2.20 -3.71
C ARG A 81 -10.84 1.06 -4.56
N SER A 82 -11.82 0.35 -4.02
CA SER A 82 -12.46 -0.72 -4.77
C SER A 82 -13.45 -0.17 -5.80
N ASN A 83 -13.76 -0.98 -6.78
CA ASN A 83 -14.81 -0.67 -7.75
C ASN A 83 -16.21 -0.63 -7.07
N ILE A 84 -16.41 -1.40 -6.00
CA ILE A 84 -17.66 -1.43 -5.23
C ILE A 84 -17.90 -0.06 -4.59
N GLU A 85 -16.91 0.47 -3.86
CA GLU A 85 -17.02 1.81 -3.27
C GLU A 85 -17.26 2.88 -4.32
N PHE A 86 -16.54 2.84 -5.45
CA PHE A 86 -16.72 3.81 -6.51
C PHE A 86 -18.12 3.73 -7.11
N THR A 87 -18.66 2.51 -7.31
CA THR A 87 -20.01 2.32 -7.84
C THR A 87 -21.07 2.78 -6.87
N GLU A 88 -20.98 2.39 -5.60
CA GLU A 88 -21.97 2.77 -4.59
C GLU A 88 -21.97 4.28 -4.31
N ARG A 89 -20.78 4.88 -4.24
CA ARG A 89 -20.64 6.28 -3.86
C ARG A 89 -20.88 7.25 -4.99
N PHE A 90 -20.42 6.93 -6.19
CA PHE A 90 -20.44 7.87 -7.31
C PHE A 90 -21.34 7.43 -8.45
N ASN A 91 -21.41 6.14 -8.75
CA ASN A 91 -22.12 5.60 -9.91
C ASN A 91 -21.84 6.45 -11.18
N ARG A 92 -22.87 6.79 -11.94
CA ARG A 92 -22.83 7.75 -13.07
C ARG A 92 -23.40 9.12 -12.68
N ASN A 93 -23.36 9.49 -11.42
CA ASN A 93 -23.88 10.75 -10.92
C ASN A 93 -23.14 11.93 -11.55
N ALA A 94 -23.89 12.99 -11.86
CA ALA A 94 -23.31 14.22 -12.41
C ALA A 94 -22.44 14.95 -11.39
N GLY A 95 -21.28 15.41 -11.84
CA GLY A 95 -20.38 16.29 -11.13
C GLY A 95 -20.72 17.77 -11.31
N LYS A 96 -19.80 18.62 -10.86
CA LYS A 96 -20.05 20.09 -10.84
C LYS A 96 -20.06 20.77 -12.20
N GLN A 97 -19.35 20.25 -13.20
CA GLN A 97 -19.16 20.86 -14.53
C GLN A 97 -19.75 20.02 -15.67
N LYS A 98 -20.88 19.35 -15.45
CA LYS A 98 -21.51 18.39 -16.37
C LYS A 98 -20.68 17.11 -16.63
N ASP A 99 -19.56 16.95 -15.94
CA ASP A 99 -18.79 15.73 -15.87
C ASP A 99 -19.36 14.76 -14.83
N PHE A 100 -18.62 13.72 -14.47
CA PHE A 100 -19.04 12.76 -13.46
C PHE A 100 -18.49 13.11 -12.08
N ALA A 101 -19.25 12.85 -11.03
CA ALA A 101 -18.87 13.14 -9.64
C ALA A 101 -17.55 12.44 -9.21
N ILE A 102 -17.21 11.30 -9.79
CA ILE A 102 -15.94 10.63 -9.55
C ILE A 102 -14.74 11.47 -10.03
N GLN A 103 -14.89 12.22 -11.13
CA GLN A 103 -13.82 13.10 -11.63
C GLN A 103 -13.55 14.26 -10.67
N ASP A 104 -14.60 14.89 -10.13
CA ASP A 104 -14.48 15.92 -9.07
C ASP A 104 -13.75 15.36 -7.85
N TYR A 105 -14.09 14.14 -7.45
CA TYR A 105 -13.44 13.48 -6.31
C TYR A 105 -11.95 13.24 -6.55
N LEU A 106 -11.57 12.70 -7.69
CA LEU A 106 -10.16 12.44 -8.02
C LEU A 106 -9.36 13.76 -8.10
N GLN A 107 -9.92 14.79 -8.71
CA GLN A 107 -9.31 16.12 -8.75
C GLN A 107 -9.09 16.69 -7.35
N TYR A 108 -10.11 16.60 -6.48
CA TYR A 108 -10.00 17.04 -5.10
C TYR A 108 -8.88 16.30 -4.34
N GLN A 109 -8.77 14.98 -4.51
CA GLN A 109 -7.72 14.19 -3.86
C GLN A 109 -6.32 14.57 -4.37
N GLY A 110 -6.19 14.82 -5.66
CA GLY A 110 -4.95 15.34 -6.25
C GLY A 110 -4.56 16.69 -5.66
N GLN A 111 -5.49 17.66 -5.64
CA GLN A 111 -5.25 19.00 -5.11
C GLN A 111 -4.90 18.98 -3.61
N LYS A 112 -5.60 18.19 -2.81
CA LYS A 112 -5.30 18.04 -1.38
C LYS A 112 -3.91 17.45 -1.14
N PHE A 113 -3.44 16.59 -2.02
CA PHE A 113 -2.16 15.89 -1.85
C PHE A 113 -0.96 16.82 -2.07
N ILE A 114 -0.99 17.68 -3.08
CA ILE A 114 0.10 18.58 -3.42
C ILE A 114 0.40 19.64 -2.34
N GLU A 115 -0.51 19.84 -1.39
CA GLU A 115 -0.29 20.76 -0.27
C GLU A 115 0.59 20.15 0.83
N ARG A 116 0.81 18.83 0.82
CA ARG A 116 1.51 18.12 1.89
C ARG A 116 2.59 17.16 1.44
N PHE A 117 2.80 17.02 0.12
CA PHE A 117 3.74 16.04 -0.40
C PHE A 117 4.63 16.62 -1.49
N ASP A 118 5.87 16.17 -1.53
CA ASP A 118 6.88 16.57 -2.51
C ASP A 118 6.98 15.54 -3.64
N ALA A 119 7.16 16.03 -4.87
CA ALA A 119 7.20 15.19 -6.06
C ALA A 119 8.43 14.27 -6.14
N ASN A 120 9.60 14.74 -5.73
CA ASN A 120 10.81 13.90 -5.68
C ASN A 120 10.67 12.80 -4.62
N SER A 121 10.11 13.14 -3.46
CA SER A 121 9.80 12.16 -2.40
C SER A 121 8.82 11.10 -2.90
N TYR A 122 7.79 11.49 -3.65
CA TYR A 122 6.85 10.55 -4.27
C TYR A 122 7.56 9.57 -5.21
N ILE A 123 8.40 10.10 -6.12
CA ILE A 123 9.17 9.27 -7.06
C ILE A 123 10.07 8.29 -6.29
N ARG A 124 10.79 8.75 -5.27
CA ARG A 124 11.72 7.93 -4.49
C ARG A 124 11.01 6.82 -3.73
N LEU A 125 9.94 7.13 -3.00
CA LEU A 125 9.15 6.12 -2.28
C LEU A 125 8.54 5.09 -3.24
N SER A 126 8.02 5.53 -4.40
CA SER A 126 7.50 4.67 -5.44
C SER A 126 8.60 3.76 -6.04
N GLN A 127 9.84 4.25 -6.17
CA GLN A 127 10.99 3.44 -6.60
C GLN A 127 11.40 2.42 -5.53
N CYS A 128 11.37 2.80 -4.25
CA CYS A 128 11.62 1.87 -3.14
C CYS A 128 10.60 0.73 -3.14
N MET A 129 9.31 1.02 -3.32
CA MET A 129 8.30 -0.04 -3.47
C MET A 129 8.60 -0.96 -4.66
N ASN A 130 8.99 -0.39 -5.81
CA ASN A 130 9.33 -1.20 -7.00
C ASN A 130 10.54 -2.13 -6.79
N SER A 131 11.47 -1.75 -5.93
CA SER A 131 12.65 -2.59 -5.62
C SER A 131 12.38 -3.64 -4.55
N HIS A 132 11.16 -3.64 -3.96
CA HIS A 132 10.81 -4.62 -2.95
C HIS A 132 10.66 -6.02 -3.54
N ASP A 133 11.54 -6.90 -3.12
CA ASP A 133 11.58 -8.32 -3.48
C ASP A 133 12.35 -9.08 -2.40
N ILE A 134 11.62 -9.77 -1.54
CA ILE A 134 12.23 -10.53 -0.43
C ILE A 134 13.01 -11.77 -0.87
N SER A 135 12.87 -12.18 -2.13
CA SER A 135 13.63 -13.34 -2.64
C SER A 135 15.11 -13.06 -2.85
N VAL A 136 15.51 -11.77 -2.81
CA VAL A 136 16.92 -11.39 -3.00
C VAL A 136 17.80 -11.97 -1.89
N GLY A 137 18.67 -12.90 -2.27
CA GLY A 137 19.52 -13.65 -1.33
C GLY A 137 18.94 -15.00 -0.90
N PHE A 138 17.76 -15.36 -1.38
CA PHE A 138 17.10 -16.66 -1.16
C PHE A 138 16.86 -17.38 -2.49
N SER A 139 16.53 -18.67 -2.44
CA SER A 139 16.22 -19.46 -3.65
C SER A 139 14.84 -19.12 -4.25
N SER A 140 13.91 -18.63 -3.46
CA SER A 140 12.56 -18.22 -3.87
C SER A 140 11.90 -17.35 -2.80
N ILE A 141 10.74 -16.76 -3.11
CA ILE A 141 9.89 -16.04 -2.14
C ILE A 141 9.47 -16.98 -1.00
N GLU A 142 9.07 -18.20 -1.31
CA GLU A 142 8.67 -19.21 -0.32
C GLU A 142 9.83 -19.50 0.66
N SER A 143 11.03 -19.68 0.13
CA SER A 143 12.24 -19.92 0.94
C SER A 143 12.52 -18.73 1.89
N ALA A 144 12.36 -17.51 1.42
CA ALA A 144 12.52 -16.31 2.25
C ALA A 144 11.45 -16.27 3.36
N LEU A 145 10.18 -16.47 3.02
CA LEU A 145 9.08 -16.46 3.99
C LEU A 145 9.22 -17.58 5.03
N GLN A 146 9.65 -18.78 4.61
CA GLN A 146 9.90 -19.92 5.53
C GLN A 146 11.03 -19.67 6.52
N SER A 147 11.92 -18.73 6.25
CA SER A 147 12.99 -18.36 7.18
C SER A 147 12.53 -17.45 8.32
N ILE A 148 11.36 -16.82 8.19
CA ILE A 148 10.79 -15.94 9.21
C ILE A 148 10.21 -16.79 10.34
N GLN A 149 10.84 -16.73 11.52
CA GLN A 149 10.46 -17.54 12.68
C GLN A 149 9.60 -16.79 13.69
N GLN A 150 9.51 -15.48 13.60
CA GLN A 150 8.72 -14.65 14.50
C GLN A 150 7.23 -14.98 14.38
N PRO A 151 6.48 -15.04 15.48
CA PRO A 151 5.03 -15.05 15.43
C PRO A 151 4.52 -13.91 14.56
N THR A 152 3.74 -14.23 13.53
CA THR A 152 3.33 -13.26 12.53
C THR A 152 1.80 -13.23 12.41
N LEU A 153 1.24 -12.03 12.38
CA LEU A 153 -0.15 -11.81 11.99
C LEU A 153 -0.19 -11.18 10.61
N VAL A 154 -0.85 -11.84 9.68
CA VAL A 154 -1.14 -11.29 8.35
C VAL A 154 -2.60 -10.85 8.32
N ILE A 155 -2.84 -9.58 8.01
CA ILE A 155 -4.19 -9.03 7.84
C ILE A 155 -4.38 -8.66 6.38
N SER A 156 -5.26 -9.40 5.71
CA SER A 156 -5.65 -9.14 4.32
C SER A 156 -6.92 -8.30 4.26
N LEU A 157 -7.07 -7.53 3.19
CA LEU A 157 -8.25 -6.73 2.91
C LEU A 157 -9.00 -7.28 1.71
N GLU A 158 -10.29 -7.46 1.88
CA GLU A 158 -11.17 -7.80 0.77
C GLU A 158 -11.22 -6.65 -0.25
N HIS A 159 -11.26 -6.99 -1.53
CA HIS A 159 -11.33 -6.03 -2.64
C HIS A 159 -10.12 -5.07 -2.76
N ASP A 160 -8.97 -5.38 -2.14
CA ASP A 160 -7.72 -4.65 -2.39
C ASP A 160 -7.29 -4.86 -3.85
N GLN A 161 -7.16 -3.75 -4.59
CA GLN A 161 -6.75 -3.74 -6.00
C GLN A 161 -5.26 -3.42 -6.20
N LEU A 162 -4.60 -2.96 -5.15
CA LEU A 162 -3.15 -2.69 -5.20
C LEU A 162 -2.35 -3.96 -4.94
N TYR A 163 -2.71 -4.68 -3.88
CA TYR A 163 -2.17 -6.00 -3.55
C TYR A 163 -3.33 -6.98 -3.43
N SER A 164 -3.40 -7.92 -4.37
CA SER A 164 -4.50 -8.89 -4.39
C SER A 164 -4.55 -9.74 -3.11
N TYR A 165 -5.74 -10.26 -2.80
CA TYR A 165 -5.89 -11.20 -1.68
C TYR A 165 -4.88 -12.35 -1.76
N THR A 166 -4.62 -12.88 -2.96
CA THR A 166 -3.66 -13.97 -3.18
C THR A 166 -2.22 -13.56 -2.79
N GLU A 167 -1.79 -12.36 -3.17
CA GLU A 167 -0.46 -11.85 -2.79
C GLU A 167 -0.33 -11.66 -1.27
N GLN A 168 -1.38 -11.18 -0.63
CA GLN A 168 -1.42 -11.00 0.82
C GLN A 168 -1.47 -12.34 1.56
N ALA A 169 -2.33 -13.28 1.13
CA ALA A 169 -2.49 -14.59 1.74
C ALA A 169 -1.23 -15.47 1.63
N GLN A 170 -0.45 -15.31 0.57
CA GLN A 170 0.82 -16.00 0.37
C GLN A 170 1.79 -15.79 1.55
N LEU A 171 1.76 -14.62 2.18
CA LEU A 171 2.58 -14.35 3.36
C LEU A 171 2.25 -15.31 4.50
N ALA A 172 0.97 -15.53 4.77
CA ALA A 172 0.53 -16.43 5.83
C ALA A 172 0.69 -17.90 5.45
N GLU A 173 0.63 -18.23 4.17
CA GLU A 173 0.82 -19.59 3.66
C GLU A 173 2.24 -20.12 3.92
N PHE A 174 3.25 -19.26 3.75
CA PHE A 174 4.65 -19.70 3.81
C PHE A 174 5.40 -19.30 5.08
N ILE A 175 4.91 -18.33 5.86
CA ILE A 175 5.53 -18.03 7.17
C ILE A 175 5.07 -19.08 8.19
N PRO A 176 5.99 -19.86 8.81
CA PRO A 176 5.62 -21.02 9.62
C PRO A 176 4.72 -20.72 10.83
N ASN A 177 4.90 -19.57 11.47
CA ASN A 177 4.18 -19.15 12.67
C ASN A 177 3.17 -18.02 12.39
N ALA A 178 2.53 -18.03 11.20
CA ALA A 178 1.59 -17.01 10.83
C ALA A 178 0.14 -17.36 11.20
N GLU A 179 -0.57 -16.35 11.71
CA GLU A 179 -2.02 -16.29 11.80
C GLU A 179 -2.53 -15.40 10.65
N HIS A 180 -3.64 -15.77 10.01
CA HIS A 180 -4.21 -15.02 8.89
C HIS A 180 -5.62 -14.55 9.21
N GLU A 181 -5.86 -13.26 9.05
CA GLU A 181 -7.18 -12.63 9.19
C GLU A 181 -7.55 -11.89 7.92
N LEU A 182 -8.78 -12.05 7.47
CA LEU A 182 -9.36 -11.29 6.38
C LEU A 182 -10.35 -10.27 6.94
N ILE A 183 -10.13 -8.99 6.67
CA ILE A 183 -11.11 -7.95 6.97
C ILE A 183 -12.01 -7.76 5.74
N PRO A 184 -13.31 -8.08 5.86
CA PRO A 184 -14.27 -7.75 4.83
C PRO A 184 -14.43 -6.23 4.78
N THR A 185 -14.13 -5.64 3.62
CA THR A 185 -14.23 -4.20 3.40
C THR A 185 -14.53 -3.87 1.96
N GLN A 186 -15.41 -2.91 1.73
CA GLN A 186 -15.65 -2.38 0.39
C GLN A 186 -14.65 -1.29 -0.02
N PHE A 187 -13.78 -0.85 0.89
CA PHE A 187 -12.89 0.29 0.66
C PHE A 187 -11.57 -0.06 -0.01
N GLY A 188 -11.35 -1.35 -0.34
CA GLY A 188 -10.13 -1.80 -0.98
C GLY A 188 -8.89 -1.61 -0.11
N HIS A 189 -7.78 -1.17 -0.70
CA HIS A 189 -6.50 -0.98 0.00
C HIS A 189 -6.60 -0.01 1.19
N ASP A 190 -7.38 1.07 1.07
CA ASP A 190 -7.57 2.04 2.16
C ASP A 190 -8.42 1.47 3.33
N GLY A 191 -8.95 0.25 3.23
CA GLY A 191 -9.72 -0.42 4.28
C GLY A 191 -8.99 -0.43 5.62
N PHE A 192 -7.66 -0.58 5.66
CA PHE A 192 -6.92 -0.57 6.92
C PHE A 192 -6.96 0.80 7.66
N LEU A 193 -7.28 1.88 6.97
CA LEU A 193 -7.46 3.21 7.55
C LEU A 193 -8.91 3.46 8.00
N ILE A 194 -9.86 2.68 7.50
CA ILE A 194 -11.30 2.91 7.66
C ILE A 194 -11.91 1.91 8.64
N GLU A 195 -11.56 0.63 8.52
CA GLU A 195 -12.06 -0.47 9.36
C GLU A 195 -11.35 -0.51 10.73
N THR A 196 -11.25 0.63 11.38
CA THR A 196 -10.43 0.81 12.59
C THR A 196 -10.87 -0.06 13.76
N LYS A 197 -12.18 -0.36 13.88
CA LYS A 197 -12.68 -1.22 14.94
C LYS A 197 -12.26 -2.68 14.72
N ALA A 198 -12.52 -3.24 13.54
CA ALA A 198 -12.13 -4.62 13.21
C ALA A 198 -10.60 -4.78 13.31
N MET A 199 -9.85 -3.82 12.80
CA MET A 199 -8.39 -3.79 12.90
C MET A 199 -7.94 -3.79 14.37
N GLY A 200 -8.51 -2.93 15.21
CA GLY A 200 -8.19 -2.83 16.63
C GLY A 200 -8.48 -4.13 17.39
N ASP A 201 -9.63 -4.75 17.15
CA ASP A 201 -10.03 -6.00 17.79
C ASP A 201 -9.07 -7.16 17.44
N ILE A 202 -8.66 -7.26 16.18
CA ILE A 202 -7.69 -8.27 15.69
C ILE A 202 -6.31 -8.04 16.33
N LEU A 203 -5.80 -6.81 16.26
CA LEU A 203 -4.50 -6.46 16.83
C LEU A 203 -4.44 -6.74 18.33
N HIS A 204 -5.47 -6.33 19.05
CA HIS A 204 -5.54 -6.54 20.50
C HIS A 204 -5.52 -8.02 20.87
N ARG A 205 -6.26 -8.87 20.15
CA ARG A 205 -6.28 -10.32 20.33
C ARG A 205 -4.89 -10.93 20.13
N PHE A 206 -4.23 -10.60 19.02
CA PHE A 206 -2.91 -11.13 18.68
C PHE A 206 -1.86 -10.71 19.71
N LEU A 207 -1.79 -9.44 20.07
CA LEU A 207 -0.78 -8.92 21.00
C LEU A 207 -0.95 -9.47 22.42
N ASN A 208 -2.20 -9.60 22.91
CA ASN A 208 -2.46 -10.18 24.23
C ASN A 208 -2.10 -11.67 24.31
N ASN A 209 -2.39 -12.45 23.25
CA ASN A 209 -2.02 -13.85 23.19
C ASN A 209 -0.49 -14.04 23.26
N LYS A 210 0.28 -13.13 22.66
CA LYS A 210 1.75 -13.21 22.71
C LYS A 210 2.31 -12.77 24.07
N ALA A 211 1.72 -11.74 24.70
CA ALA A 211 2.14 -11.29 26.03
C ALA A 211 1.95 -12.37 27.13
N ASN A 212 0.96 -13.26 26.95
CA ASN A 212 0.69 -14.34 27.90
C ASN A 212 1.56 -15.59 27.67
N ASN A 213 2.27 -15.68 26.55
CA ASN A 213 3.12 -16.83 26.18
C ASN A 213 4.62 -16.51 26.21
N SER A 214 5.01 -15.31 26.63
CA SER A 214 6.39 -14.84 26.83
C SER A 214 6.76 -14.86 28.29
#